data_e08459db5104135d2c8319fb52c8eb6c
#
_entry.id   e08459db5104135d2c8319fb52c8eb6c
#
_cell.length_a   1.000
_cell.length_b   1.000
_cell.length_c   1.000
_cell.angle_alpha   90.00
_cell.angle_beta   90.00
_cell.angle_gamma   90.00
#
_symmetry.space_group_name_H-M   'P 1'
#
loop_
_entity.id
_entity.type
_entity.pdbx_description
1 polymer ?
#
loop_
_entity_poly.entity_id
_entity_poly.type
_entity_poly.pdbx_seq_one_letter_code
_entity_poly.pdbx_strand_id
1 'polypeptide(L)'
;IMSKKLAAGADAIVLDVKMGSGAFMPTLAAAEDLARLMVDIGRDAGRRVVALISDMNQPLGHAVGNALEVKEALATLNGGGPADFWEHCRVVAGMMVWLAGGAPTPTAAEALVAAARADGRGLAKFRQLVVAQGGDGRQVDDPARLPQARYVEPIEARAGGYVAAM
;
A
#
# COMPACT_ATOMS: atom_id res chain seq x y z
N ILE A 1 16.76 -7.59 3.70
CA ILE A 1 15.43 -6.93 3.88
C ILE A 1 15.28 -6.47 5.33
N MET A 2 15.35 -7.37 6.32
CA MET A 2 15.11 -7.06 7.74
C MET A 2 16.12 -6.08 8.33
N SER A 3 17.39 -6.12 7.93
CA SER A 3 18.44 -5.20 8.41
C SER A 3 18.04 -3.72 8.28
N LYS A 4 17.46 -3.33 7.14
CA LYS A 4 16.99 -1.95 6.92
C LYS A 4 15.85 -1.56 7.86
N LYS A 5 14.90 -2.46 8.09
CA LYS A 5 13.73 -2.22 8.97
C LYS A 5 14.15 -2.12 10.44
N LEU A 6 15.08 -2.95 10.86
CA LEU A 6 15.65 -2.91 12.22
C LEU A 6 16.50 -1.66 12.43
N ALA A 7 17.33 -1.28 11.44
CA ALA A 7 18.14 -0.07 11.50
C ALA A 7 17.31 1.21 11.58
N ALA A 8 16.11 1.23 11.00
CA ALA A 8 15.17 2.36 11.10
C ALA A 8 14.61 2.57 12.52
N GLY A 9 14.84 1.63 13.45
CA GLY A 9 14.45 1.77 14.85
C GLY A 9 12.95 1.56 15.12
N ALA A 10 12.20 0.94 14.21
CA ALA A 10 10.78 0.69 14.39
C ALA A 10 10.51 -0.33 15.51
N ASP A 11 9.60 -0.04 16.43
CA ASP A 11 9.17 -0.94 17.51
C ASP A 11 8.19 -2.02 17.02
N ALA A 12 7.47 -1.72 15.94
CA ALA A 12 6.48 -2.58 15.32
C ALA A 12 6.63 -2.56 13.79
N ILE A 13 6.57 -3.71 13.16
CA ILE A 13 6.81 -3.89 11.73
C ILE A 13 5.68 -4.72 11.12
N VAL A 14 5.01 -4.18 10.11
CA VAL A 14 4.13 -4.93 9.23
C VAL A 14 4.88 -5.21 7.93
N LEU A 15 4.92 -6.47 7.54
CA LEU A 15 5.53 -6.94 6.31
C LEU A 15 4.42 -7.28 5.32
N ASP A 16 4.44 -6.67 4.15
CA ASP A 16 3.61 -7.05 3.02
C ASP A 16 4.47 -7.89 2.06
N VAL A 17 4.31 -9.21 2.12
CA VAL A 17 5.10 -10.18 1.36
C VAL A 17 4.33 -10.54 0.09
N LYS A 18 4.87 -10.10 -1.04
CA LYS A 18 4.26 -10.31 -2.35
C LYS A 18 4.51 -11.71 -2.87
N MET A 19 3.48 -12.34 -3.46
CA MET A 19 3.51 -13.64 -4.11
C MET A 19 2.92 -13.53 -5.52
N GLY A 20 3.51 -14.23 -6.46
CA GLY A 20 3.00 -14.32 -7.83
C GLY A 20 4.04 -13.98 -8.90
N SER A 21 3.60 -13.86 -10.15
CA SER A 21 4.46 -13.65 -11.33
C SER A 21 5.24 -12.33 -11.30
N GLY A 22 4.73 -11.31 -10.65
CA GLY A 22 5.40 -10.02 -10.45
C GLY A 22 6.29 -9.95 -9.21
N ALA A 23 6.34 -11.01 -8.39
CA ALA A 23 7.07 -11.03 -7.13
C ALA A 23 8.35 -11.86 -7.20
N PHE A 24 9.25 -11.67 -6.21
CA PHE A 24 10.40 -12.57 -6.03
C PHE A 24 9.99 -13.97 -5.57
N MET A 25 8.85 -14.11 -4.91
CA MET A 25 8.29 -15.37 -4.43
C MET A 25 7.16 -15.82 -5.39
N PRO A 26 7.43 -16.77 -6.31
CA PRO A 26 6.43 -17.15 -7.31
C PRO A 26 5.30 -18.00 -6.75
N THR A 27 5.49 -18.63 -5.57
CA THR A 27 4.50 -19.53 -4.95
C THR A 27 4.14 -19.09 -3.54
N LEU A 28 2.95 -19.48 -3.09
CA LEU A 28 2.50 -19.25 -1.73
C LEU A 28 3.46 -19.84 -0.69
N ALA A 29 3.91 -21.08 -0.89
CA ALA A 29 4.82 -21.75 0.03
C ALA A 29 6.14 -20.96 0.20
N ALA A 30 6.75 -20.50 -0.90
CA ALA A 30 7.97 -19.71 -0.84
C ALA A 30 7.73 -18.34 -0.12
N ALA A 31 6.57 -17.72 -0.33
CA ALA A 31 6.21 -16.48 0.37
C ALA A 31 5.98 -16.71 1.87
N GLU A 32 5.35 -17.83 2.25
CA GLU A 32 5.17 -18.20 3.65
C GLU A 32 6.50 -18.47 4.35
N ASP A 33 7.42 -19.19 3.72
CA ASP A 33 8.75 -19.47 4.29
C ASP A 33 9.52 -18.17 4.51
N LEU A 34 9.51 -17.25 3.53
CA LEU A 34 10.12 -15.95 3.66
C LEU A 34 9.45 -15.11 4.76
N ALA A 35 8.12 -15.11 4.83
CA ALA A 35 7.36 -14.38 5.83
C ALA A 35 7.70 -14.86 7.25
N ARG A 36 7.73 -16.18 7.48
CA ARG A 36 8.11 -16.80 8.76
C ARG A 36 9.52 -16.40 9.17
N LEU A 37 10.48 -16.57 8.26
CA LEU A 37 11.87 -16.19 8.52
C LEU A 37 12.01 -14.71 8.91
N MET A 38 11.34 -13.80 8.20
CA MET A 38 11.39 -12.37 8.51
C MET A 38 10.71 -12.04 9.84
N VAL A 39 9.61 -12.69 10.17
CA VAL A 39 8.92 -12.53 11.47
C VAL A 39 9.82 -13.00 12.61
N ASP A 40 10.46 -14.16 12.48
CA ASP A 40 11.35 -14.71 13.49
C ASP A 40 12.57 -13.80 13.73
N ILE A 41 13.25 -13.36 12.66
CA ILE A 41 14.35 -12.37 12.78
C ILE A 41 13.91 -11.11 13.51
N GLY A 42 12.71 -10.61 13.22
CA GLY A 42 12.22 -9.41 13.88
C GLY A 42 11.88 -9.62 15.35
N ARG A 43 11.30 -10.77 15.69
CA ARG A 43 11.00 -11.16 17.07
C ARG A 43 12.28 -11.38 17.88
N ASP A 44 13.28 -12.06 17.33
CA ASP A 44 14.58 -12.26 17.96
C ASP A 44 15.29 -10.93 18.24
N ALA A 45 15.06 -9.93 17.38
CA ALA A 45 15.53 -8.55 17.61
C ALA A 45 14.63 -7.74 18.58
N GLY A 46 13.66 -8.37 19.26
CA GLY A 46 12.78 -7.73 20.23
C GLY A 46 11.71 -6.85 19.63
N ARG A 47 11.34 -7.04 18.35
CA ARG A 47 10.32 -6.25 17.65
C ARG A 47 8.99 -6.99 17.56
N ARG A 48 7.88 -6.23 17.53
CA ARG A 48 6.57 -6.78 17.19
C ARG A 48 6.48 -6.86 15.67
N VAL A 49 6.32 -8.05 15.12
CA VAL A 49 6.31 -8.24 13.67
C VAL A 49 5.11 -9.08 13.25
N VAL A 50 4.44 -8.64 12.21
CA VAL A 50 3.36 -9.35 11.52
C VAL A 50 3.68 -9.36 10.02
N ALA A 51 3.38 -10.47 9.35
CA ALA A 51 3.46 -10.58 7.91
C ALA A 51 2.07 -10.83 7.31
N LEU A 52 1.77 -10.14 6.22
CA LEU A 52 0.66 -10.38 5.31
C LEU A 52 1.24 -10.93 4.02
N ILE A 53 0.57 -11.90 3.41
CA ILE A 53 0.91 -12.38 2.07
C ILE A 53 -0.15 -11.85 1.11
N SER A 54 0.30 -11.21 0.05
CA SER A 54 -0.60 -10.60 -0.94
C SER A 54 -0.24 -10.99 -2.36
N ASP A 55 -1.25 -11.04 -3.23
CA ASP A 55 -1.11 -11.40 -4.62
C ASP A 55 -0.41 -10.29 -5.42
N MET A 56 0.53 -10.69 -6.28
CA MET A 56 1.23 -9.84 -7.25
C MET A 56 1.29 -10.51 -8.63
N ASN A 57 0.24 -11.25 -9.00
CA ASN A 57 0.09 -11.75 -10.37
C ASN A 57 -0.37 -10.66 -11.34
N GLN A 58 -0.86 -9.55 -10.82
CA GLN A 58 -1.30 -8.37 -11.56
C GLN A 58 -0.98 -7.10 -10.75
N PRO A 59 -0.94 -5.91 -11.38
CA PRO A 59 -0.85 -4.65 -10.67
C PRO A 59 -1.99 -4.48 -9.68
N LEU A 60 -1.72 -3.88 -8.54
CA LEU A 60 -2.73 -3.46 -7.59
C LEU A 60 -3.30 -2.10 -8.04
N GLY A 61 -4.62 -1.99 -8.10
CA GLY A 61 -5.27 -0.82 -8.69
C GLY A 61 -5.16 -0.78 -10.21
N HIS A 62 -5.36 0.38 -10.80
CA HIS A 62 -5.42 0.58 -12.25
C HIS A 62 -4.27 1.43 -12.81
N ALA A 63 -3.67 2.27 -11.97
CA ALA A 63 -2.64 3.19 -12.41
C ALA A 63 -1.25 2.55 -12.38
N VAL A 64 -0.46 2.80 -13.44
CA VAL A 64 0.95 2.41 -13.51
C VAL A 64 1.76 3.62 -13.96
N GLY A 65 2.64 4.10 -13.09
CA GLY A 65 3.50 5.27 -13.31
C GLY A 65 3.39 6.32 -12.20
N ASN A 66 4.48 6.99 -11.88
CA ASN A 66 4.65 7.79 -10.67
C ASN A 66 3.49 8.76 -10.36
N ALA A 67 3.22 9.71 -11.27
CA ALA A 67 2.16 10.71 -11.07
C ALA A 67 0.75 10.09 -11.14
N LEU A 68 0.56 9.05 -11.95
CA LEU A 68 -0.71 8.36 -12.10
C LEU A 68 -1.06 7.60 -10.83
N GLU A 69 -0.11 6.91 -10.22
CA GLU A 69 -0.28 6.19 -8.96
C GLU A 69 -0.55 7.14 -7.79
N VAL A 70 0.11 8.30 -7.76
CA VAL A 70 -0.19 9.35 -6.76
C VAL A 70 -1.60 9.89 -6.94
N LYS A 71 -2.07 10.11 -8.17
CA LYS A 71 -3.46 10.52 -8.43
C LYS A 71 -4.46 9.47 -7.96
N GLU A 72 -4.19 8.19 -8.22
CA GLU A 72 -5.02 7.08 -7.74
C GLU A 72 -5.05 6.99 -6.22
N ALA A 73 -3.90 7.17 -5.56
CA ALA A 73 -3.82 7.23 -4.10
C ALA A 73 -4.63 8.40 -3.52
N LEU A 74 -4.54 9.58 -4.14
CA LEU A 74 -5.35 10.76 -3.74
C LEU A 74 -6.84 10.51 -3.94
N ALA A 75 -7.24 9.92 -5.07
CA ALA A 75 -8.63 9.54 -5.32
C ALA A 75 -9.13 8.54 -4.26
N THR A 76 -8.28 7.56 -3.89
CA THR A 76 -8.59 6.57 -2.86
C THR A 76 -8.74 7.22 -1.48
N LEU A 77 -7.86 8.12 -1.11
CA LEU A 77 -7.96 8.87 0.15
C LEU A 77 -9.22 9.77 0.22
N ASN A 78 -9.70 10.24 -0.94
CA ASN A 78 -10.93 11.03 -1.07
C ASN A 78 -12.22 10.17 -1.16
N GLY A 79 -12.15 8.88 -0.92
CA GLY A 79 -13.33 8.01 -0.92
C GLY A 79 -13.64 7.32 -2.25
N GLY A 80 -12.90 7.63 -3.33
CA GLY A 80 -12.95 6.96 -4.63
C GLY A 80 -11.86 5.90 -4.80
N GLY A 81 -11.32 5.79 -6.02
CA GLY A 81 -10.24 4.87 -6.37
C GLY A 81 -10.69 3.41 -6.55
N PRO A 82 -9.77 2.51 -6.96
CA PRO A 82 -10.05 1.10 -7.14
C PRO A 82 -10.36 0.40 -5.82
N ALA A 83 -11.33 -0.51 -5.84
CA ALA A 83 -11.79 -1.21 -4.63
C ALA A 83 -10.72 -2.15 -4.06
N ASP A 84 -10.00 -2.86 -4.92
CA ASP A 84 -8.90 -3.77 -4.56
C ASP A 84 -7.74 -3.01 -3.89
N PHE A 85 -7.38 -1.85 -4.43
CA PHE A 85 -6.36 -0.98 -3.83
C PHE A 85 -6.77 -0.47 -2.45
N TRP A 86 -8.02 0.00 -2.30
CA TRP A 86 -8.52 0.43 -1.00
C TRP A 86 -8.54 -0.71 0.01
N GLU A 87 -9.03 -1.90 -0.38
CA GLU A 87 -9.11 -3.06 0.50
C GLU A 87 -7.73 -3.48 1.01
N HIS A 88 -6.74 -3.55 0.11
CA HIS A 88 -5.37 -3.85 0.49
C HIS A 88 -4.81 -2.81 1.46
N CYS A 89 -4.95 -1.52 1.16
CA CYS A 89 -4.49 -0.43 2.03
C CYS A 89 -5.16 -0.46 3.40
N ARG A 90 -6.48 -0.75 3.46
CA ARG A 90 -7.26 -0.84 4.71
C ARG A 90 -6.72 -1.94 5.61
N VAL A 91 -6.47 -3.13 5.05
CA VAL A 91 -5.93 -4.27 5.81
C VAL A 91 -4.51 -3.98 6.31
N VAL A 92 -3.62 -3.53 5.44
CA VAL A 92 -2.21 -3.24 5.83
C VAL A 92 -2.16 -2.13 6.88
N ALA A 93 -2.86 -1.03 6.68
CA ALA A 93 -2.91 0.08 7.64
C ALA A 93 -3.59 -0.34 8.95
N GLY A 94 -4.65 -1.17 8.89
CA GLY A 94 -5.29 -1.76 10.06
C GLY A 94 -4.31 -2.57 10.89
N MET A 95 -3.51 -3.42 10.26
CA MET A 95 -2.46 -4.17 10.95
C MET A 95 -1.40 -3.25 11.59
N MET A 96 -1.03 -2.15 10.93
CA MET A 96 -0.11 -1.16 11.51
C MET A 96 -0.71 -0.50 12.75
N VAL A 97 -1.97 -0.08 12.71
CA VAL A 97 -2.67 0.54 13.84
C VAL A 97 -2.82 -0.45 15.00
N TRP A 98 -3.24 -1.69 14.73
CA TRP A 98 -3.37 -2.72 15.74
C TRP A 98 -2.03 -3.06 16.39
N LEU A 99 -1.01 -3.31 15.59
CA LEU A 99 0.32 -3.68 16.07
C LEU A 99 0.97 -2.54 16.88
N ALA A 100 0.65 -1.29 16.57
CA ALA A 100 1.06 -0.12 17.34
C ALA A 100 0.27 0.07 18.65
N GLY A 101 -0.74 -0.75 18.92
CA GLY A 101 -1.60 -0.65 20.11
C GLY A 101 -2.71 0.40 20.00
N GLY A 102 -3.00 0.89 18.79
CA GLY A 102 -4.06 1.88 18.55
C GLY A 102 -5.49 1.32 18.59
N ALA A 103 -5.63 -0.01 18.56
CA ALA A 103 -6.92 -0.70 18.65
C ALA A 103 -6.76 -2.08 19.31
N PRO A 104 -7.81 -2.62 19.96
CA PRO A 104 -7.74 -3.90 20.65
C PRO A 104 -7.70 -5.11 19.70
N THR A 105 -8.22 -4.97 18.49
CA THR A 105 -8.28 -6.04 17.49
C THR A 105 -7.96 -5.50 16.08
N PRO A 106 -7.50 -6.35 15.15
CA PRO A 106 -7.33 -5.95 13.74
C PRO A 106 -8.59 -5.35 13.14
N THR A 107 -9.75 -5.94 13.36
CA THR A 107 -11.04 -5.44 12.84
C THR A 107 -11.38 -4.04 13.38
N ALA A 108 -11.14 -3.78 14.67
CA ALA A 108 -11.33 -2.45 15.24
C ALA A 108 -10.34 -1.44 14.65
N ALA A 109 -9.10 -1.86 14.38
CA ALA A 109 -8.10 -1.03 13.73
C ALA A 109 -8.49 -0.67 12.29
N GLU A 110 -8.98 -1.63 11.51
CA GLU A 110 -9.49 -1.40 10.16
C GLU A 110 -10.67 -0.43 10.14
N ALA A 111 -11.55 -0.49 11.13
CA ALA A 111 -12.64 0.48 11.28
C ALA A 111 -12.11 1.90 11.53
N LEU A 112 -11.03 2.05 12.33
CA LEU A 112 -10.37 3.36 12.54
C LEU A 112 -9.74 3.89 11.24
N VAL A 113 -9.12 3.01 10.44
CA VAL A 113 -8.57 3.38 9.12
C VAL A 113 -9.69 3.85 8.18
N ALA A 114 -10.80 3.13 8.13
CA ALA A 114 -11.95 3.51 7.33
C ALA A 114 -12.56 4.86 7.78
N ALA A 115 -12.67 5.08 9.08
CA ALA A 115 -13.13 6.36 9.63
C ALA A 115 -12.18 7.51 9.27
N ALA A 116 -10.85 7.31 9.38
CA ALA A 116 -9.86 8.34 9.03
C ALA A 116 -9.86 8.70 7.54
N ARG A 117 -10.22 7.75 6.67
CA ARG A 117 -10.48 8.04 5.25
C ARG A 117 -11.76 8.84 5.08
N ALA A 118 -12.85 8.40 5.70
CA ALA A 118 -14.18 8.99 5.51
C ALA A 118 -14.27 10.44 6.01
N ASP A 119 -13.56 10.78 7.09
CA ASP A 119 -13.55 12.13 7.67
C ASP A 119 -12.42 13.04 7.14
N GLY A 120 -11.62 12.56 6.18
CA GLY A 120 -10.57 13.32 5.51
C GLY A 120 -9.25 13.43 6.29
N ARG A 121 -9.13 12.87 7.50
CA ARG A 121 -7.87 12.90 8.27
C ARG A 121 -6.71 12.21 7.55
N GLY A 122 -6.99 11.14 6.80
CA GLY A 122 -6.01 10.45 5.99
C GLY A 122 -5.40 11.36 4.91
N LEU A 123 -6.24 12.06 4.16
CA LEU A 123 -5.81 13.01 3.13
C LEU A 123 -5.04 14.19 3.74
N ALA A 124 -5.54 14.75 4.85
CA ALA A 124 -4.86 15.84 5.55
C ALA A 124 -3.47 15.43 6.04
N LYS A 125 -3.33 14.20 6.53
CA LYS A 125 -2.03 13.65 6.96
C LYS A 125 -1.09 13.44 5.78
N PHE A 126 -1.57 12.97 4.64
CA PHE A 126 -0.78 12.84 3.42
C PHE A 126 -0.28 14.21 2.94
N ARG A 127 -1.14 15.23 2.96
CA ARG A 127 -0.73 16.61 2.65
C ARG A 127 0.39 17.11 3.58
N GLN A 128 0.28 16.86 4.88
CA GLN A 128 1.32 17.21 5.86
C GLN A 128 2.64 16.51 5.53
N LEU A 129 2.60 15.22 5.17
CA LEU A 129 3.77 14.45 4.78
C LEU A 129 4.47 15.07 3.56
N VAL A 130 3.72 15.40 2.51
CA VAL A 130 4.26 16.03 1.29
C VAL A 130 4.96 17.34 1.62
N VAL A 131 4.32 18.21 2.39
CA VAL A 131 4.89 19.52 2.79
C VAL A 131 6.13 19.34 3.69
N ALA A 132 6.08 18.42 4.65
CA ALA A 132 7.20 18.14 5.55
C ALA A 132 8.45 17.63 4.83
N GLN A 133 8.27 16.96 3.68
CA GLN A 133 9.37 16.49 2.82
C GLN A 133 9.78 17.52 1.75
N GLY A 134 9.29 18.76 1.83
CA GLY A 134 9.63 19.84 0.90
C GLY A 134 8.85 19.83 -0.42
N GLY A 135 7.80 18.99 -0.52
CA GLY A 135 6.91 18.94 -1.68
C GLY A 135 5.85 20.04 -1.69
N ASP A 136 5.21 20.21 -2.83
CA ASP A 136 4.14 21.21 -3.01
C ASP A 136 2.77 20.63 -2.58
N GLY A 137 2.28 21.04 -1.42
CA GLY A 137 0.97 20.61 -0.90
C GLY A 137 -0.21 20.92 -1.83
N ARG A 138 -0.07 21.92 -2.74
CA ARG A 138 -1.12 22.24 -3.73
C ARG A 138 -1.36 21.11 -4.73
N GLN A 139 -0.38 20.22 -4.93
CA GLN A 139 -0.55 19.02 -5.78
C GLN A 139 -1.45 17.98 -5.11
N VAL A 140 -1.57 17.99 -3.79
CA VAL A 140 -2.53 17.15 -3.06
C VAL A 140 -3.94 17.74 -3.14
N ASP A 141 -4.03 19.08 -3.04
CA ASP A 141 -5.30 19.81 -3.10
C ASP A 141 -5.90 19.80 -4.53
N ASP A 142 -5.02 19.82 -5.55
CA ASP A 142 -5.36 19.81 -6.96
C ASP A 142 -4.41 18.84 -7.73
N PRO A 143 -4.80 17.57 -7.93
CA PRO A 143 -4.00 16.58 -8.63
C PRO A 143 -3.71 16.90 -10.10
N ALA A 144 -4.39 17.86 -10.72
CA ALA A 144 -4.07 18.32 -12.08
C ALA A 144 -2.70 19.02 -12.16
N ARG A 145 -2.17 19.46 -11.01
CA ARG A 145 -0.81 20.04 -10.88
C ARG A 145 0.31 19.02 -10.91
N LEU A 146 -0.02 17.73 -10.77
CA LEU A 146 0.97 16.66 -10.93
C LEU A 146 1.44 16.57 -12.40
N PRO A 147 2.67 16.10 -12.65
CA PRO A 147 3.18 15.91 -14.00
C PRO A 147 2.21 15.13 -14.87
N GLN A 148 2.06 15.57 -16.11
CA GLN A 148 1.18 14.96 -17.09
C GLN A 148 1.96 14.56 -18.34
N ALA A 149 1.57 13.44 -18.96
CA ALA A 149 2.11 13.05 -20.23
C ALA A 149 1.65 14.05 -21.31
N ARG A 150 2.57 14.42 -22.21
CA ARG A 150 2.27 15.30 -23.35
C ARG A 150 1.33 14.63 -24.35
N TYR A 151 1.47 13.32 -24.51
CA TYR A 151 0.65 12.50 -25.39
C TYR A 151 0.06 11.34 -24.60
N VAL A 152 -1.21 11.08 -24.78
CA VAL A 152 -1.93 9.95 -24.21
C VAL A 152 -2.67 9.28 -25.36
N GLU A 153 -2.35 8.02 -25.64
CA GLU A 153 -2.93 7.26 -26.73
C GLU A 153 -3.61 6.00 -26.19
N PRO A 154 -4.91 5.81 -26.45
CA PRO A 154 -5.59 4.60 -26.04
C PRO A 154 -5.15 3.41 -26.91
N ILE A 155 -4.86 2.28 -26.27
CA ILE A 155 -4.62 1.01 -26.93
C ILE A 155 -5.83 0.11 -26.65
N GLU A 156 -6.64 -0.10 -27.68
CA GLU A 156 -7.86 -0.90 -27.56
C GLU A 156 -7.58 -2.38 -27.81
N ALA A 157 -8.27 -3.25 -27.06
CA ALA A 157 -8.27 -4.68 -27.33
C ALA A 157 -8.99 -4.95 -28.67
N ARG A 158 -8.39 -5.80 -29.52
CA ARG A 158 -8.97 -6.15 -30.83
C ARG A 158 -10.23 -7.03 -30.75
N ALA A 159 -10.42 -7.68 -29.61
CA ALA A 159 -11.57 -8.53 -29.33
C ALA A 159 -11.85 -8.55 -27.82
N GLY A 160 -13.09 -8.88 -27.45
CA GLY A 160 -13.41 -9.12 -26.04
C GLY A 160 -12.65 -10.32 -25.48
N GLY A 161 -12.19 -10.21 -24.23
CA GLY A 161 -11.40 -11.27 -23.59
C GLY A 161 -10.86 -10.82 -22.23
N TYR A 162 -9.97 -11.63 -21.68
CA TYR A 162 -9.25 -11.36 -20.43
C TYR A 162 -7.75 -11.23 -20.72
N VAL A 163 -7.07 -10.36 -19.97
CA VAL A 163 -5.61 -10.28 -20.01
C VAL A 163 -5.04 -11.55 -19.36
N ALA A 164 -4.32 -12.34 -20.16
CA ALA A 164 -3.74 -13.59 -19.70
C ALA A 164 -2.34 -13.43 -19.06
N ALA A 165 -1.61 -12.40 -19.50
CA ALA A 165 -0.30 -12.02 -18.95
C ALA A 165 -0.02 -10.53 -19.24
N MET A 166 0.76 -9.93 -18.37
CA MET A 166 1.32 -8.58 -18.50
C MET A 166 2.82 -8.62 -18.36
#